data_744673e2a26ddec8b0a4d9273a2f383c
#
_entry.id   744673e2a26ddec8b0a4d9273a2f383c
#
_cell.length_a   1.000
_cell.length_b   1.000
_cell.length_c   1.000
_cell.angle_alpha   90.00
_cell.angle_beta   90.00
_cell.angle_gamma   90.00
#
_symmetry.space_group_name_H-M   'P 1'
#
loop_
_entity.id
_entity.type
_entity.pdbx_description
1 polymer ?
#
loop_
_entity_poly.entity_id
_entity_poly.type
_entity_poly.pdbx_seq_one_letter_code
_entity_poly.pdbx_strand_id
1 'polypeptide(L)'
;MTRLSIAPASADDARIGGFLDRQKRRVDAMPPGMCPLAQQLTLLEEGALQTCGKCVPCRDGLPQLAGMLRHLVDCQADAAEVERMRALAEMVRDTSDCAIGYESANALLEGLDAFAAEVESHVSKHECQRSVGQSVPCETFCPAHVNVPAYIALVAQGDYAGAVQMIRKDNPFPTACGLVCEHPCEQRCRRTLIDAPLNIRGIKEFACEHARADQVPVPKRLPATGRRVAVVGGGPSGLTCAYFAALMGHDVDVFEERKQLGGMIRYGIPAYRFPRERLDEDIRGILAVGGITVHTESPVDAARMAQLSADYDAVYVAIGAQTGKGLRIDGTDAEGVFSAVDLLGRIGDGDYPDFTGKKVAVIGGGNVAMDCCRTAVRAGAEEVSVVYRRRISDMTALPAEIESAIAEGVEMITLQAPAAIEKDEQGRCCALLTNPQMIGPVKRGRPAPVAADKPQMRIPADVILIAVGQNIVSAPFEEFGMAAEWGEFKADEQLHAQMDAEALAARGADASAGANVFVGGDCQTGPASAIKAIAAGKVAARNIDHMLGFNHTLDCGVEVPPAQPNDRAAYGRVEVLERPARERKNDFDAVEVPMSTEEAMQECGRCLRCDHFGAGACEGGRIQYA
;
A
#
# COMPACT_ATOMS: atom_id res chain seq x y z
N MET A 1 -25.21 -4.50 67.95
CA MET A 1 -25.42 -4.00 66.60
C MET A 1 -24.32 -2.95 66.35
N THR A 2 -23.23 -3.36 65.77
CA THR A 2 -22.17 -2.45 65.32
C THR A 2 -22.65 -1.68 64.09
N ARG A 3 -22.83 -0.39 64.18
CA ARG A 3 -23.10 0.47 63.02
C ARG A 3 -21.84 0.49 62.17
N LEU A 4 -21.90 -0.10 61.00
CA LEU A 4 -20.94 0.14 59.95
C LEU A 4 -21.00 1.64 59.61
N SER A 5 -20.00 2.42 60.02
CA SER A 5 -19.83 3.76 59.53
C SER A 5 -19.21 3.65 58.13
N ILE A 6 -20.00 3.95 57.09
CA ILE A 6 -19.48 4.13 55.77
C ILE A 6 -18.73 5.45 55.77
N ALA A 7 -17.42 5.41 55.89
CA ALA A 7 -16.59 6.58 55.64
C ALA A 7 -16.69 6.90 54.11
N PRO A 8 -16.82 8.18 53.71
CA PRO A 8 -16.73 8.48 52.30
C PRO A 8 -15.36 8.07 51.78
N ALA A 9 -15.34 7.47 50.58
CA ALA A 9 -14.12 7.04 49.91
C ALA A 9 -13.13 8.22 49.87
N SER A 10 -11.90 7.96 50.33
CA SER A 10 -10.83 8.98 50.22
C SER A 10 -10.49 9.25 48.75
N ALA A 11 -9.81 10.38 48.50
CA ALA A 11 -9.32 10.65 47.16
C ALA A 11 -8.37 9.55 46.65
N ASP A 12 -7.66 8.88 47.55
CA ASP A 12 -6.78 7.75 47.25
C ASP A 12 -7.57 6.47 46.91
N ASP A 13 -8.69 6.20 47.59
CA ASP A 13 -9.58 5.08 47.25
C ASP A 13 -10.20 5.26 45.85
N ALA A 14 -10.57 6.47 45.48
CA ALA A 14 -11.06 6.80 44.15
C ALA A 14 -9.97 6.64 43.07
N ARG A 15 -8.72 6.96 43.38
CA ARG A 15 -7.56 6.76 42.49
C ARG A 15 -7.28 5.25 42.30
N ILE A 16 -7.30 4.47 43.38
CA ILE A 16 -7.11 3.02 43.34
C ILE A 16 -8.23 2.36 42.52
N GLY A 17 -9.48 2.72 42.76
CA GLY A 17 -10.62 2.23 41.96
C GLY A 17 -10.48 2.55 40.47
N GLY A 18 -10.11 3.77 40.14
CA GLY A 18 -9.87 4.19 38.75
C GLY A 18 -8.71 3.44 38.08
N PHE A 19 -7.67 3.11 38.84
CA PHE A 19 -6.55 2.27 38.36
C PHE A 19 -7.01 0.84 38.03
N LEU A 20 -7.70 0.18 38.95
CA LEU A 20 -8.22 -1.18 38.74
C LEU A 20 -9.20 -1.26 37.57
N ASP A 21 -10.06 -0.28 37.42
CA ASP A 21 -10.97 -0.17 36.29
C ASP A 21 -10.25 -0.02 34.94
N ARG A 22 -9.14 0.75 34.90
CA ARG A 22 -8.30 0.85 33.70
C ARG A 22 -7.62 -0.47 33.38
N GLN A 23 -7.10 -1.17 34.37
CA GLN A 23 -6.49 -2.49 34.20
C GLN A 23 -7.49 -3.48 33.60
N LYS A 24 -8.69 -3.57 34.17
CA LYS A 24 -9.75 -4.44 33.67
C LYS A 24 -10.11 -4.13 32.22
N ARG A 25 -10.34 -2.86 31.89
CA ARG A 25 -10.64 -2.45 30.50
C ARG A 25 -9.51 -2.80 29.52
N ARG A 26 -8.23 -2.76 29.95
CA ARG A 26 -7.11 -3.18 29.11
C ARG A 26 -7.10 -4.65 28.81
N VAL A 27 -7.39 -5.47 29.81
CA VAL A 27 -7.51 -6.94 29.65
C VAL A 27 -8.68 -7.26 28.72
N ASP A 28 -9.84 -6.66 28.95
CA ASP A 28 -11.05 -6.87 28.14
C ASP A 28 -10.85 -6.41 26.68
N ALA A 29 -10.03 -5.37 26.45
CA ALA A 29 -9.74 -4.82 25.14
C ALA A 29 -8.47 -5.40 24.49
N MET A 30 -7.93 -6.49 25.01
CA MET A 30 -6.69 -7.11 24.50
C MET A 30 -6.84 -7.50 23.02
N PRO A 31 -6.03 -6.94 22.11
CA PRO A 31 -6.15 -7.28 20.70
C PRO A 31 -5.74 -8.71 20.41
N PRO A 32 -6.32 -9.35 19.38
CA PRO A 32 -5.87 -10.66 18.93
C PRO A 32 -4.36 -10.66 18.62
N GLY A 33 -3.66 -11.71 19.05
CA GLY A 33 -2.22 -11.86 18.80
C GLY A 33 -1.31 -11.16 19.81
N MET A 34 -1.84 -10.48 20.84
CA MET A 34 -1.02 -9.95 21.92
C MET A 34 -0.69 -11.06 22.92
N CYS A 35 0.57 -11.12 23.34
CA CYS A 35 0.99 -12.01 24.42
C CYS A 35 0.31 -11.60 25.75
N PRO A 36 -0.46 -12.50 26.41
CA PRO A 36 -1.13 -12.18 27.66
C PRO A 36 -0.15 -11.91 28.80
N LEU A 37 1.02 -12.56 28.80
CA LEU A 37 2.06 -12.32 29.80
C LEU A 37 2.68 -10.93 29.66
N ALA A 38 2.89 -10.46 28.43
CA ALA A 38 3.35 -9.09 28.19
C ALA A 38 2.31 -8.04 28.65
N GLN A 39 1.02 -8.35 28.52
CA GLN A 39 -0.03 -7.50 29.06
C GLN A 39 0.01 -7.46 30.59
N GLN A 40 0.20 -8.60 31.24
CA GLN A 40 0.35 -8.68 32.69
C GLN A 40 1.57 -7.93 33.20
N LEU A 41 2.69 -8.01 32.48
CA LEU A 41 3.88 -7.23 32.81
C LEU A 41 3.57 -5.73 32.86
N THR A 42 2.85 -5.22 31.85
CA THR A 42 2.41 -3.82 31.85
C THR A 42 1.54 -3.46 33.07
N LEU A 43 0.66 -4.39 33.49
CA LEU A 43 -0.17 -4.19 34.68
C LEU A 43 0.66 -4.14 35.98
N LEU A 44 1.65 -5.02 36.09
CA LEU A 44 2.56 -5.02 37.25
C LEU A 44 3.41 -3.76 37.33
N GLU A 45 3.92 -3.29 36.20
CA GLU A 45 4.71 -2.06 36.11
C GLU A 45 3.89 -0.85 36.52
N GLU A 46 2.64 -0.75 36.05
CA GLU A 46 1.72 0.31 36.49
C GLU A 46 1.41 0.19 37.99
N GLY A 47 1.21 -1.03 38.51
CA GLY A 47 1.02 -1.28 39.93
C GLY A 47 2.22 -0.83 40.76
N ALA A 48 3.42 -1.13 40.32
CA ALA A 48 4.65 -0.68 40.95
C ALA A 48 4.80 0.85 40.99
N LEU A 49 4.40 1.54 39.91
CA LEU A 49 4.40 3.02 39.84
C LEU A 49 3.35 3.66 40.77
N GLN A 50 2.27 2.95 41.08
CA GLN A 50 1.18 3.47 41.94
C GLN A 50 1.37 3.14 43.44
N THR A 51 2.41 2.44 43.79
CA THR A 51 2.66 2.09 45.21
C THR A 51 2.84 3.34 46.07
N CYS A 52 2.24 3.34 47.27
CA CYS A 52 2.42 4.43 48.24
C CYS A 52 3.74 4.32 49.03
N GLY A 53 4.51 3.22 48.88
CA GLY A 53 5.79 2.98 49.53
C GLY A 53 5.74 2.55 51.00
N LYS A 54 4.54 2.40 51.61
CA LYS A 54 4.40 2.08 53.02
C LYS A 54 4.76 0.64 53.38
N CYS A 55 4.18 -0.31 52.68
CA CYS A 55 4.42 -1.73 52.95
C CYS A 55 5.52 -2.30 52.05
N VAL A 56 6.38 -3.13 52.67
CA VAL A 56 7.52 -3.79 51.98
C VAL A 56 7.04 -4.71 50.84
N PRO A 57 6.01 -5.55 51.03
CA PRO A 57 5.57 -6.46 49.97
C PRO A 57 5.18 -5.75 48.68
N CYS A 58 4.45 -4.66 48.78
CA CYS A 58 4.04 -3.86 47.60
C CYS A 58 5.24 -3.08 47.02
N ARG A 59 5.98 -2.33 47.87
CA ARG A 59 7.08 -1.45 47.45
C ARG A 59 8.22 -2.20 46.76
N ASP A 60 8.65 -3.33 47.37
CA ASP A 60 9.83 -4.08 46.95
C ASP A 60 9.45 -5.34 46.14
N GLY A 61 8.27 -5.94 46.42
CA GLY A 61 7.79 -7.13 45.74
C GLY A 61 7.30 -6.93 44.34
N LEU A 62 6.51 -5.87 44.07
CA LEU A 62 5.99 -5.63 42.70
C LEU A 62 7.10 -5.36 41.68
N PRO A 63 8.15 -4.58 41.96
CA PRO A 63 9.27 -4.44 41.03
C PRO A 63 10.02 -5.74 40.77
N GLN A 64 10.18 -6.61 41.79
CA GLN A 64 10.80 -7.93 41.62
C GLN A 64 9.93 -8.85 40.77
N LEU A 65 8.63 -8.90 41.01
CA LEU A 65 7.67 -9.65 40.18
C LEU A 65 7.70 -9.18 38.74
N ALA A 66 7.73 -7.86 38.49
CA ALA A 66 7.85 -7.29 37.16
C ALA A 66 9.16 -7.70 36.48
N GLY A 67 10.29 -7.72 37.22
CA GLY A 67 11.58 -8.20 36.71
C GLY A 67 11.55 -9.68 36.32
N MET A 68 11.00 -10.56 37.16
CA MET A 68 10.86 -11.99 36.88
C MET A 68 9.89 -12.25 35.70
N LEU A 69 8.78 -11.55 35.67
CA LEU A 69 7.83 -11.67 34.56
C LEU A 69 8.43 -11.16 33.24
N ARG A 70 9.30 -10.14 33.29
CA ARG A 70 10.03 -9.68 32.10
C ARG A 70 10.98 -10.77 31.59
N HIS A 71 11.76 -11.44 32.47
CA HIS A 71 12.58 -12.59 32.07
C HIS A 71 11.75 -13.67 31.40
N LEU A 72 10.55 -13.98 31.95
CA LEU A 72 9.64 -14.95 31.34
C LEU A 72 9.18 -14.51 29.94
N VAL A 73 8.75 -13.25 29.78
CA VAL A 73 8.32 -12.69 28.49
C VAL A 73 9.47 -12.63 27.48
N ASP A 74 10.70 -12.41 27.95
CA ASP A 74 11.94 -12.43 27.15
C ASP A 74 12.40 -13.85 26.80
N CYS A 75 11.65 -14.89 27.19
CA CYS A 75 12.01 -16.30 27.01
C CYS A 75 13.36 -16.67 27.67
N GLN A 76 13.73 -16.01 28.76
CA GLN A 76 14.97 -16.25 29.50
C GLN A 76 14.75 -16.98 30.86
N ALA A 77 13.50 -17.02 31.34
CA ALA A 77 13.16 -17.66 32.59
C ALA A 77 13.14 -19.19 32.44
N ASP A 78 13.55 -19.88 33.51
CA ASP A 78 13.37 -21.32 33.69
C ASP A 78 12.13 -21.64 34.55
N ALA A 79 11.75 -22.93 34.61
CA ALA A 79 10.61 -23.37 35.41
C ALA A 79 10.78 -23.05 36.91
N ALA A 80 12.01 -23.08 37.42
CA ALA A 80 12.28 -22.76 38.82
C ALA A 80 12.08 -21.27 39.11
N GLU A 81 12.35 -20.40 38.16
CA GLU A 81 12.06 -18.95 38.26
C GLU A 81 10.55 -18.68 38.28
N VAL A 82 9.77 -19.40 37.48
CA VAL A 82 8.29 -19.29 37.47
C VAL A 82 7.73 -19.69 38.84
N GLU A 83 8.23 -20.77 39.43
CA GLU A 83 7.81 -21.20 40.79
C GLU A 83 8.21 -20.16 41.86
N ARG A 84 9.40 -19.57 41.78
CA ARG A 84 9.80 -18.49 42.70
C ARG A 84 8.92 -17.26 42.50
N MET A 85 8.55 -16.93 41.28
CA MET A 85 7.65 -15.81 40.97
C MET A 85 6.25 -16.07 41.58
N ARG A 86 5.71 -17.30 41.49
CA ARG A 86 4.45 -17.68 42.15
C ARG A 86 4.52 -17.47 43.67
N ALA A 87 5.54 -18.02 44.31
CA ALA A 87 5.71 -17.90 45.75
C ALA A 87 5.84 -16.44 46.22
N LEU A 88 6.57 -15.63 45.48
CA LEU A 88 6.69 -14.19 45.74
C LEU A 88 5.35 -13.47 45.53
N ALA A 89 4.60 -13.81 44.49
CA ALA A 89 3.29 -13.21 44.23
C ALA A 89 2.27 -13.58 45.32
N GLU A 90 2.24 -14.80 45.79
CA GLU A 90 1.43 -15.22 46.92
C GLU A 90 1.78 -14.43 48.18
N MET A 91 3.07 -14.30 48.49
CA MET A 91 3.52 -13.51 49.65
C MET A 91 3.08 -12.03 49.51
N VAL A 92 3.27 -11.41 48.35
CA VAL A 92 2.84 -10.00 48.10
C VAL A 92 1.33 -9.87 48.24
N ARG A 93 0.55 -10.78 47.65
CA ARG A 93 -0.90 -10.81 47.78
C ARG A 93 -1.35 -10.87 49.25
N ASP A 94 -0.79 -11.82 50.01
CA ASP A 94 -1.27 -12.16 51.37
C ASP A 94 -0.78 -11.17 52.43
N THR A 95 0.26 -10.40 52.15
CA THR A 95 0.88 -9.50 53.13
C THR A 95 0.83 -8.00 52.75
N SER A 96 0.22 -7.64 51.61
CA SER A 96 0.03 -6.24 51.23
C SER A 96 -1.10 -5.58 52.01
N ASP A 97 -0.86 -4.33 52.45
CA ASP A 97 -1.82 -3.57 53.29
C ASP A 97 -2.99 -2.98 52.49
N CYS A 98 -2.93 -3.01 51.16
CA CYS A 98 -3.95 -2.36 50.31
C CYS A 98 -4.17 -3.08 48.99
N ALA A 99 -5.23 -2.68 48.28
CA ALA A 99 -5.66 -3.27 47.03
C ALA A 99 -4.59 -3.23 45.91
N ILE A 100 -3.68 -2.25 45.90
CA ILE A 100 -2.66 -2.19 44.82
C ILE A 100 -1.77 -3.43 44.85
N GLY A 101 -1.18 -3.75 45.99
CA GLY A 101 -0.32 -4.93 46.11
C GLY A 101 -1.12 -6.22 45.95
N TYR A 102 -2.29 -6.33 46.64
CA TYR A 102 -3.15 -7.48 46.55
C TYR A 102 -3.60 -7.81 45.13
N GLU A 103 -4.24 -6.83 44.45
CA GLU A 103 -4.83 -7.04 43.12
C GLU A 103 -3.76 -7.24 42.03
N SER A 104 -2.62 -6.53 42.13
CA SER A 104 -1.53 -6.71 41.17
C SER A 104 -0.93 -8.12 41.26
N ALA A 105 -0.69 -8.61 42.46
CA ALA A 105 -0.16 -9.96 42.68
C ALA A 105 -1.20 -11.03 42.34
N ASN A 106 -2.47 -10.83 42.72
CA ASN A 106 -3.55 -11.76 42.42
C ASN A 106 -3.78 -11.88 40.91
N ALA A 107 -3.82 -10.76 40.16
CA ALA A 107 -3.93 -10.75 38.71
C ALA A 107 -2.78 -11.50 38.01
N LEU A 108 -1.55 -11.41 38.56
CA LEU A 108 -0.43 -12.20 38.07
C LEU A 108 -0.65 -13.71 38.29
N LEU A 109 -1.07 -14.13 39.48
CA LEU A 109 -1.34 -15.54 39.79
C LEU A 109 -2.44 -16.12 38.89
N GLU A 110 -3.56 -15.43 38.81
CA GLU A 110 -4.67 -15.79 37.90
C GLU A 110 -4.20 -15.92 36.44
N GLY A 111 -3.34 -15.02 35.99
CA GLY A 111 -2.83 -15.05 34.63
C GLY A 111 -1.84 -16.17 34.36
N LEU A 112 -0.94 -16.48 35.34
CA LEU A 112 -0.04 -17.61 35.21
C LEU A 112 -0.83 -18.94 35.09
N ASP A 113 -1.97 -19.05 35.76
CA ASP A 113 -2.85 -20.20 35.68
C ASP A 113 -3.67 -20.23 34.39
N ALA A 114 -4.30 -19.11 34.04
CA ALA A 114 -5.16 -19.01 32.87
C ALA A 114 -4.37 -19.18 31.55
N PHE A 115 -3.11 -18.78 31.54
CA PHE A 115 -2.23 -18.84 30.37
C PHE A 115 -1.07 -19.82 30.53
N ALA A 116 -1.28 -20.91 31.26
CA ALA A 116 -0.23 -21.90 31.53
C ALA A 116 0.46 -22.45 30.27
N ALA A 117 -0.30 -22.61 29.15
CA ALA A 117 0.28 -23.04 27.87
C ALA A 117 1.23 -22.01 27.26
N GLU A 118 0.95 -20.71 27.45
CA GLU A 118 1.83 -19.63 27.01
C GLU A 118 3.08 -19.56 27.90
N VAL A 119 2.93 -19.70 29.22
CA VAL A 119 4.05 -19.82 30.16
C VAL A 119 4.98 -20.97 29.77
N GLU A 120 4.42 -22.14 29.52
CA GLU A 120 5.18 -23.31 29.08
C GLU A 120 5.92 -23.08 27.76
N SER A 121 5.29 -22.39 26.82
CA SER A 121 5.93 -22.07 25.54
C SER A 121 7.13 -21.14 25.71
N HIS A 122 7.02 -20.10 26.54
CA HIS A 122 8.13 -19.19 26.82
C HIS A 122 9.29 -19.90 27.55
N VAL A 123 8.97 -20.83 28.47
CA VAL A 123 9.98 -21.54 29.27
C VAL A 123 10.67 -22.66 28.48
N SER A 124 9.90 -23.53 27.80
CA SER A 124 10.42 -24.75 27.21
C SER A 124 10.81 -24.63 25.76
N LYS A 125 10.08 -23.80 24.99
CA LYS A 125 10.31 -23.60 23.55
C LYS A 125 11.05 -22.32 23.23
N HIS A 126 11.19 -21.41 24.19
CA HIS A 126 11.72 -20.07 24.02
C HIS A 126 10.99 -19.28 22.93
N GLU A 127 9.65 -19.49 22.83
CA GLU A 127 8.78 -18.88 21.84
C GLU A 127 7.52 -18.29 22.48
N CYS A 128 7.13 -17.11 22.03
CA CYS A 128 5.81 -16.54 22.32
C CYS A 128 4.80 -17.03 21.27
N GLN A 129 3.83 -17.86 21.66
CA GLN A 129 2.82 -18.40 20.73
C GLN A 129 1.96 -17.32 20.08
N ARG A 130 1.84 -16.16 20.70
CA ARG A 130 0.98 -15.07 20.27
C ARG A 130 1.72 -13.91 19.59
N SER A 131 3.05 -13.96 19.53
CA SER A 131 3.85 -12.99 18.78
C SER A 131 3.71 -13.19 17.27
N VAL A 132 3.38 -14.42 16.86
CA VAL A 132 3.19 -14.80 15.46
C VAL A 132 1.82 -14.32 14.99
N GLY A 133 1.79 -13.32 14.10
CA GLY A 133 0.56 -12.88 13.45
C GLY A 133 -0.05 -11.56 13.95
N GLN A 134 0.69 -10.77 14.71
CA GLN A 134 0.25 -9.39 14.93
C GLN A 134 0.30 -8.60 13.63
N SER A 135 -0.86 -8.18 13.14
CA SER A 135 -0.91 -7.36 11.94
C SER A 135 -0.41 -5.95 12.25
N VAL A 136 0.66 -5.55 11.58
CA VAL A 136 1.13 -4.17 11.56
C VAL A 136 0.23 -3.37 10.61
N PRO A 137 -0.50 -2.33 11.09
CA PRO A 137 -1.53 -1.70 10.26
C PRO A 137 -1.03 -1.19 8.92
N CYS A 138 0.16 -0.56 8.87
CA CYS A 138 0.71 -0.04 7.61
C CYS A 138 1.15 -1.16 6.64
N GLU A 139 1.58 -2.33 7.13
CA GLU A 139 1.88 -3.50 6.30
C GLU A 139 0.60 -4.17 5.80
N THR A 140 -0.39 -4.36 6.69
CA THR A 140 -1.68 -4.99 6.34
C THR A 140 -2.44 -4.18 5.30
N PHE A 141 -2.38 -2.84 5.37
CA PHE A 141 -3.03 -1.96 4.40
C PHE A 141 -2.21 -1.71 3.13
N CYS A 142 -0.93 -2.09 3.12
CA CYS A 142 -0.15 -2.12 1.90
C CYS A 142 -0.54 -3.36 1.09
N PRO A 143 -1.06 -3.24 -0.15
CA PRO A 143 -1.40 -4.41 -0.96
C PRO A 143 -0.25 -5.39 -1.16
N ALA A 144 1.00 -4.90 -1.25
CA ALA A 144 2.19 -5.73 -1.37
C ALA A 144 2.78 -6.19 -0.02
N HIS A 145 2.19 -5.79 1.11
CA HIS A 145 2.65 -6.09 2.47
C HIS A 145 4.11 -5.72 2.73
N VAL A 146 4.53 -4.54 2.26
CA VAL A 146 5.89 -4.03 2.47
C VAL A 146 6.14 -3.81 3.95
N ASN A 147 7.27 -4.30 4.47
CA ASN A 147 7.65 -4.10 5.87
C ASN A 147 8.03 -2.63 6.13
N VAL A 148 7.00 -1.82 6.41
CA VAL A 148 7.12 -0.36 6.58
C VAL A 148 7.94 0.01 7.82
N PRO A 149 7.70 -0.56 9.03
CA PRO A 149 8.49 -0.21 10.20
C PRO A 149 9.99 -0.53 10.03
N ALA A 150 10.31 -1.63 9.35
CA ALA A 150 11.68 -2.06 9.14
C ALA A 150 12.48 -1.06 8.29
N TYR A 151 11.97 -0.68 7.11
CA TYR A 151 12.72 0.27 6.29
C TYR A 151 12.77 1.67 6.90
N ILE A 152 11.74 2.10 7.65
CA ILE A 152 11.79 3.37 8.40
C ILE A 152 12.88 3.34 9.47
N ALA A 153 13.04 2.21 10.18
CA ALA A 153 14.10 2.06 11.15
C ALA A 153 15.50 2.10 10.54
N LEU A 154 15.67 1.50 9.35
CA LEU A 154 16.92 1.55 8.59
C LEU A 154 17.24 2.98 8.12
N VAL A 155 16.23 3.71 7.60
CA VAL A 155 16.39 5.14 7.26
C VAL A 155 16.82 5.95 8.48
N ALA A 156 16.18 5.74 9.63
CA ALA A 156 16.51 6.43 10.88
C ALA A 156 17.96 6.19 11.36
N GLN A 157 18.57 5.08 10.96
CA GLN A 157 19.99 4.77 11.25
C GLN A 157 20.95 5.21 10.13
N GLY A 158 20.45 5.77 9.03
CA GLY A 158 21.25 6.17 7.87
C GLY A 158 21.61 5.01 6.93
N ASP A 159 21.05 3.81 7.15
CA ASP A 159 21.20 2.68 6.22
C ASP A 159 20.14 2.73 5.12
N TYR A 160 20.35 3.64 4.17
CA TYR A 160 19.43 3.84 3.05
C TYR A 160 19.45 2.67 2.07
N ALA A 161 20.62 2.05 1.89
CA ALA A 161 20.77 0.88 1.02
C ALA A 161 19.99 -0.33 1.59
N GLY A 162 20.13 -0.61 2.88
CA GLY A 162 19.35 -1.62 3.57
C GLY A 162 17.85 -1.32 3.53
N ALA A 163 17.45 -0.04 3.66
CA ALA A 163 16.05 0.36 3.55
C ALA A 163 15.47 0.05 2.16
N VAL A 164 16.19 0.36 1.08
CA VAL A 164 15.76 0.03 -0.29
C VAL A 164 15.72 -1.48 -0.53
N GLN A 165 16.68 -2.25 -0.01
CA GLN A 165 16.65 -3.71 -0.07
C GLN A 165 15.45 -4.29 0.69
N MET A 166 15.15 -3.77 1.88
CA MET A 166 13.96 -4.15 2.67
C MET A 166 12.66 -3.88 1.93
N ILE A 167 12.57 -2.75 1.22
CA ILE A 167 11.41 -2.45 0.38
C ILE A 167 11.33 -3.45 -0.79
N ARG A 168 12.45 -3.73 -1.46
CA ARG A 168 12.51 -4.63 -2.63
C ARG A 168 12.20 -6.09 -2.30
N LYS A 169 12.32 -6.50 -1.04
CA LYS A 169 11.85 -7.82 -0.57
C LYS A 169 10.38 -8.06 -0.92
N ASP A 170 9.57 -7.02 -0.95
CA ASP A 170 8.12 -7.11 -1.17
C ASP A 170 7.64 -6.30 -2.38
N ASN A 171 8.43 -5.32 -2.82
CA ASN A 171 8.08 -4.38 -3.87
C ASN A 171 9.33 -4.01 -4.68
N PRO A 172 9.50 -4.54 -5.91
CA PRO A 172 10.68 -4.29 -6.74
C PRO A 172 10.68 -2.90 -7.41
N PHE A 173 9.66 -2.07 -7.19
CA PHE A 173 9.54 -0.69 -7.66
C PHE A 173 9.59 0.30 -6.47
N PRO A 174 10.67 0.35 -5.69
CA PRO A 174 10.76 1.23 -4.53
C PRO A 174 10.64 2.71 -4.90
N THR A 175 11.31 3.13 -5.98
CA THR A 175 11.35 4.52 -6.46
C THR A 175 9.97 4.95 -6.98
N ALA A 176 9.33 4.12 -7.83
CA ALA A 176 7.97 4.41 -8.30
C ALA A 176 6.98 4.57 -7.14
N CYS A 177 7.03 3.68 -6.16
CA CYS A 177 6.17 3.77 -4.98
C CYS A 177 6.57 4.87 -3.98
N GLY A 178 7.78 5.41 -4.06
CA GLY A 178 8.19 6.62 -3.34
C GLY A 178 7.52 7.88 -3.92
N LEU A 179 7.42 7.95 -5.25
CA LEU A 179 6.93 9.13 -5.96
C LEU A 179 5.42 9.11 -6.26
N VAL A 180 4.86 7.97 -6.69
CA VAL A 180 3.47 7.96 -7.24
C VAL A 180 2.50 7.01 -6.55
N CYS A 181 2.87 6.40 -5.43
CA CYS A 181 1.96 5.54 -4.68
C CYS A 181 0.83 6.35 -4.01
N GLU A 182 -0.40 5.84 -4.07
CA GLU A 182 -1.56 6.41 -3.35
C GLU A 182 -1.50 6.19 -1.82
N HIS A 183 -0.43 5.62 -1.31
CA HIS A 183 -0.07 5.42 0.10
C HIS A 183 -1.21 4.96 1.04
N PRO A 184 -1.95 3.88 0.72
CA PRO A 184 -3.05 3.40 1.58
C PRO A 184 -2.57 3.00 2.98
N CYS A 185 -1.29 2.68 3.16
CA CYS A 185 -0.65 2.36 4.45
C CYS A 185 -0.77 3.52 5.46
N GLU A 186 -0.77 4.78 5.01
CA GLU A 186 -0.89 5.96 5.87
C GLU A 186 -2.29 6.10 6.47
N GLN A 187 -3.34 5.67 5.77
CA GLN A 187 -4.74 5.75 6.23
C GLN A 187 -5.00 4.97 7.53
N ARG A 188 -4.16 4.00 7.86
CA ARG A 188 -4.27 3.17 9.08
C ARG A 188 -3.07 3.32 10.01
N CYS A 189 -2.23 4.31 9.77
CA CYS A 189 -1.12 4.58 10.66
C CYS A 189 -1.62 4.96 12.06
N ARG A 190 -1.17 4.23 13.09
CA ARG A 190 -1.58 4.48 14.49
C ARG A 190 -1.09 5.82 15.03
N ARG A 191 -0.09 6.43 14.39
CA ARG A 191 0.34 7.77 14.76
C ARG A 191 -0.80 8.79 14.69
N THR A 192 -1.83 8.55 13.89
CA THR A 192 -3.07 9.36 13.85
C THR A 192 -3.74 9.50 15.21
N LEU A 193 -3.51 8.58 16.16
CA LEU A 193 -4.05 8.67 17.52
C LEU A 193 -3.33 9.72 18.39
N ILE A 194 -2.19 10.24 17.94
CA ILE A 194 -1.35 11.22 18.65
C ILE A 194 -1.46 12.58 17.97
N ASP A 195 -1.15 12.64 16.67
CA ASP A 195 -1.15 13.89 15.89
C ASP A 195 -1.66 13.64 14.45
N ALA A 196 -0.83 13.14 13.55
CA ALA A 196 -1.15 12.87 12.16
C ALA A 196 -0.46 11.58 11.68
N PRO A 197 -0.96 10.89 10.63
CA PRO A 197 -0.29 9.72 10.10
C PRO A 197 1.13 10.03 9.65
N LEU A 198 2.03 9.05 9.70
CA LEU A 198 3.37 9.17 9.17
C LEU A 198 3.33 9.46 7.67
N ASN A 199 4.26 10.27 7.16
CA ASN A 199 4.54 10.41 5.74
C ASN A 199 5.40 9.24 5.26
N ILE A 200 4.78 8.07 5.15
CA ILE A 200 5.44 6.81 4.79
C ILE A 200 5.97 6.88 3.35
N ARG A 201 5.22 7.53 2.45
CA ARG A 201 5.62 7.73 1.05
C ARG A 201 6.86 8.61 0.95
N GLY A 202 6.87 9.75 1.63
CA GLY A 202 8.01 10.68 1.61
C GLY A 202 9.29 10.08 2.22
N ILE A 203 9.19 9.28 3.29
CA ILE A 203 10.36 8.54 3.82
C ILE A 203 10.89 7.54 2.79
N LYS A 204 10.01 6.86 2.04
CA LYS A 204 10.42 5.94 0.97
C LYS A 204 11.12 6.66 -0.17
N GLU A 205 10.56 7.79 -0.61
CA GLU A 205 11.19 8.68 -1.60
C GLU A 205 12.58 9.09 -1.15
N PHE A 206 12.72 9.60 0.09
CA PHE A 206 13.99 9.99 0.68
C PHE A 206 15.01 8.84 0.65
N ALA A 207 14.61 7.62 1.03
CA ALA A 207 15.52 6.45 0.96
C ALA A 207 16.01 6.20 -0.47
N CYS A 208 15.11 6.28 -1.47
CA CYS A 208 15.45 6.06 -2.88
C CYS A 208 16.26 7.20 -3.50
N GLU A 209 16.21 8.42 -2.95
CA GLU A 209 17.10 9.53 -3.35
C GLU A 209 18.54 9.31 -2.87
N HIS A 210 18.73 8.65 -1.72
CA HIS A 210 20.04 8.41 -1.12
C HIS A 210 20.64 7.04 -1.47
N ALA A 211 19.82 6.09 -1.94
CA ALA A 211 20.27 4.78 -2.38
C ALA A 211 19.42 4.31 -3.59
N ARG A 212 19.99 4.45 -4.78
CA ARG A 212 19.32 4.13 -6.04
C ARG A 212 19.08 2.63 -6.17
N ALA A 213 17.90 2.25 -6.65
CA ALA A 213 17.47 0.85 -6.73
C ALA A 213 18.36 -0.05 -7.59
N ASP A 214 19.03 0.51 -8.61
CA ASP A 214 19.98 -0.20 -9.46
C ASP A 214 21.44 -0.21 -8.92
N GLN A 215 21.70 0.49 -7.81
CA GLN A 215 23.02 0.60 -7.19
C GLN A 215 23.13 -0.12 -5.84
N VAL A 216 21.99 -0.52 -5.25
CA VAL A 216 21.99 -1.35 -4.03
C VAL A 216 22.32 -2.81 -4.37
N PRO A 217 22.82 -3.60 -3.39
CA PRO A 217 23.10 -5.01 -3.62
C PRO A 217 21.91 -5.77 -4.22
N VAL A 218 22.18 -6.54 -5.25
CA VAL A 218 21.18 -7.36 -5.92
C VAL A 218 20.87 -8.59 -5.07
N PRO A 219 19.59 -8.89 -4.78
CA PRO A 219 19.23 -10.09 -4.06
C PRO A 219 19.74 -11.35 -4.78
N LYS A 220 20.24 -12.31 -4.01
CA LYS A 220 20.80 -13.53 -4.58
C LYS A 220 19.69 -14.43 -5.10
N ARG A 221 19.76 -14.77 -6.39
CA ARG A 221 18.88 -15.77 -7.03
C ARG A 221 19.11 -17.14 -6.41
N LEU A 222 18.04 -17.87 -6.12
CA LEU A 222 18.12 -19.27 -5.71
C LEU A 222 18.63 -20.17 -6.85
N PRO A 223 19.06 -21.42 -6.56
CA PRO A 223 19.52 -22.34 -7.59
C PRO A 223 18.47 -22.53 -8.71
N ALA A 224 18.96 -22.69 -9.94
CA ALA A 224 18.07 -22.85 -11.09
C ALA A 224 17.16 -24.08 -10.95
N THR A 225 15.86 -23.88 -11.14
CA THR A 225 14.84 -24.95 -11.06
C THR A 225 14.69 -25.74 -12.34
N GLY A 226 15.21 -25.22 -13.45
CA GLY A 226 14.99 -25.77 -14.80
C GLY A 226 13.59 -25.50 -15.36
N ARG A 227 12.78 -24.65 -14.69
CA ARG A 227 11.44 -24.26 -15.12
C ARG A 227 11.46 -22.92 -15.84
N ARG A 228 10.59 -22.80 -16.85
CA ARG A 228 10.47 -21.61 -17.69
C ARG A 228 9.10 -20.97 -17.51
N VAL A 229 9.08 -19.67 -17.29
CA VAL A 229 7.86 -18.88 -17.10
C VAL A 229 7.78 -17.80 -18.18
N ALA A 230 6.67 -17.73 -18.91
CA ALA A 230 6.38 -16.63 -19.81
C ALA A 230 5.56 -15.56 -19.09
N VAL A 231 5.93 -14.29 -19.22
CA VAL A 231 5.19 -13.15 -18.70
C VAL A 231 4.75 -12.28 -19.87
N VAL A 232 3.45 -12.07 -20.02
CA VAL A 232 2.86 -11.26 -21.09
C VAL A 232 2.47 -9.90 -20.53
N GLY A 233 3.26 -8.88 -20.88
CA GLY A 233 3.17 -7.51 -20.41
C GLY A 233 4.31 -7.11 -19.47
N GLY A 234 5.07 -6.10 -19.86
CA GLY A 234 6.22 -5.53 -19.14
C GLY A 234 5.85 -4.35 -18.23
N GLY A 235 4.62 -4.33 -17.72
CA GLY A 235 4.14 -3.37 -16.73
C GLY A 235 4.52 -3.77 -15.29
N PRO A 236 4.07 -2.99 -14.26
CA PRO A 236 4.46 -3.24 -12.87
C PRO A 236 4.06 -4.64 -12.37
N SER A 237 2.92 -5.18 -12.81
CA SER A 237 2.50 -6.53 -12.42
C SER A 237 3.39 -7.61 -13.03
N GLY A 238 3.61 -7.55 -14.36
CA GLY A 238 4.44 -8.53 -15.07
C GLY A 238 5.90 -8.51 -14.62
N LEU A 239 6.51 -7.33 -14.53
CA LEU A 239 7.89 -7.19 -14.05
C LEU A 239 8.07 -7.64 -12.58
N THR A 240 7.05 -7.44 -11.73
CA THR A 240 7.09 -7.96 -10.36
C THR A 240 7.03 -9.49 -10.35
N CYS A 241 6.16 -10.09 -11.16
CA CYS A 241 6.13 -11.55 -11.30
C CYS A 241 7.46 -12.08 -11.82
N ALA A 242 8.02 -11.46 -12.86
CA ALA A 242 9.31 -11.84 -13.41
C ALA A 242 10.45 -11.74 -12.37
N TYR A 243 10.48 -10.66 -11.57
CA TYR A 243 11.47 -10.47 -10.52
C TYR A 243 11.42 -11.57 -9.47
N PHE A 244 10.26 -11.86 -8.91
CA PHE A 244 10.13 -12.87 -7.87
C PHE A 244 10.32 -14.29 -8.41
N ALA A 245 9.79 -14.61 -9.58
CA ALA A 245 10.00 -15.92 -10.22
C ALA A 245 11.49 -16.15 -10.52
N ALA A 246 12.20 -15.15 -11.03
CA ALA A 246 13.63 -15.24 -11.26
C ALA A 246 14.43 -15.41 -9.96
N LEU A 247 14.08 -14.67 -8.87
CA LEU A 247 14.69 -14.87 -7.55
C LEU A 247 14.50 -16.29 -7.03
N MET A 248 13.35 -16.90 -7.28
CA MET A 248 13.05 -18.30 -6.93
C MET A 248 13.73 -19.33 -7.84
N GLY A 249 14.57 -18.89 -8.79
CA GLY A 249 15.39 -19.79 -9.62
C GLY A 249 14.76 -20.18 -10.95
N HIS A 250 13.58 -19.67 -11.31
CA HIS A 250 12.96 -19.92 -12.62
C HIS A 250 13.59 -19.05 -13.70
N ASP A 251 13.62 -19.52 -14.95
CA ASP A 251 13.99 -18.70 -16.10
C ASP A 251 12.73 -18.03 -16.66
N VAL A 252 12.79 -16.72 -16.89
CA VAL A 252 11.62 -15.90 -17.23
C VAL A 252 11.83 -15.17 -18.54
N ASP A 253 10.87 -15.31 -19.46
CA ASP A 253 10.78 -14.51 -20.68
C ASP A 253 9.62 -13.51 -20.56
N VAL A 254 9.90 -12.22 -20.71
CA VAL A 254 8.89 -11.14 -20.67
C VAL A 254 8.61 -10.67 -22.09
N PHE A 255 7.36 -10.72 -22.51
CA PHE A 255 6.89 -10.26 -23.82
C PHE A 255 6.13 -8.95 -23.67
N GLU A 256 6.68 -7.86 -24.20
CA GLU A 256 6.11 -6.51 -24.15
C GLU A 256 5.80 -6.01 -25.56
N GLU A 257 4.58 -5.51 -25.79
CA GLU A 257 4.18 -5.03 -27.11
C GLU A 257 4.81 -3.70 -27.49
N ARG A 258 5.15 -2.87 -26.46
CA ARG A 258 5.74 -1.55 -26.67
C ARG A 258 7.27 -1.62 -26.73
N LYS A 259 7.87 -0.49 -27.12
CA LYS A 259 9.33 -0.36 -27.25
C LYS A 259 10.06 -0.41 -25.89
N GLN A 260 9.39 -0.01 -24.83
CA GLN A 260 9.99 0.15 -23.50
C GLN A 260 9.12 -0.48 -22.42
N LEU A 261 9.78 -1.02 -21.40
CA LEU A 261 9.14 -1.56 -20.21
C LEU A 261 8.57 -0.45 -19.32
N GLY A 262 7.66 -0.82 -18.42
CA GLY A 262 7.12 0.04 -17.38
C GLY A 262 5.59 0.18 -17.43
N GLY A 263 4.93 -0.25 -18.51
CA GLY A 263 3.48 -0.21 -18.66
C GLY A 263 2.88 1.16 -18.32
N MET A 264 1.76 1.20 -17.62
CA MET A 264 1.07 2.46 -17.29
C MET A 264 1.86 3.42 -16.37
N ILE A 265 2.92 2.95 -15.69
CA ILE A 265 3.82 3.88 -14.98
C ILE A 265 4.60 4.75 -15.99
N ARG A 266 5.01 4.20 -17.13
CA ARG A 266 5.68 4.95 -18.21
C ARG A 266 4.68 5.69 -19.10
N TYR A 267 3.62 4.99 -19.50
CA TYR A 267 2.71 5.42 -20.57
C TYR A 267 1.45 6.13 -20.05
N GLY A 268 1.25 6.17 -18.72
CA GLY A 268 0.10 6.82 -18.09
C GLY A 268 0.46 7.94 -17.12
N ILE A 269 1.66 7.93 -16.54
CA ILE A 269 2.08 8.93 -15.56
C ILE A 269 3.07 9.91 -16.21
N PRO A 270 2.84 11.23 -16.16
CA PRO A 270 3.73 12.22 -16.75
C PRO A 270 5.11 12.29 -16.11
N ALA A 271 6.12 12.71 -16.89
CA ALA A 271 7.52 12.76 -16.44
C ALA A 271 7.75 13.75 -15.29
N TYR A 272 6.98 14.82 -15.19
CA TYR A 272 7.08 15.77 -14.07
C TYR A 272 6.61 15.19 -12.72
N ARG A 273 5.80 14.14 -12.72
CA ARG A 273 5.45 13.38 -11.50
C ARG A 273 6.41 12.22 -11.27
N PHE A 274 6.86 11.59 -12.33
CA PHE A 274 7.81 10.48 -12.23
C PHE A 274 8.82 10.52 -13.40
N PRO A 275 10.02 11.07 -13.18
CA PRO A 275 11.07 11.15 -14.18
C PRO A 275 11.39 9.77 -14.78
N ARG A 276 11.53 9.70 -16.09
CA ARG A 276 11.72 8.42 -16.80
C ARG A 276 12.98 7.68 -16.37
N GLU A 277 14.05 8.41 -16.08
CA GLU A 277 15.30 7.82 -15.59
C GLU A 277 15.11 7.10 -14.25
N ARG A 278 14.24 7.64 -13.37
CA ARG A 278 13.94 7.05 -12.08
C ARG A 278 13.14 5.73 -12.21
N LEU A 279 12.28 5.63 -13.25
CA LEU A 279 11.61 4.38 -13.60
C LEU A 279 12.61 3.35 -14.16
N ASP A 280 13.51 3.80 -15.04
CA ASP A 280 14.51 2.94 -15.63
C ASP A 280 15.49 2.39 -14.58
N GLU A 281 15.73 3.13 -13.49
CA GLU A 281 16.47 2.69 -12.32
C GLU A 281 15.80 1.48 -11.64
N ASP A 282 14.50 1.56 -11.34
CA ASP A 282 13.76 0.42 -10.79
C ASP A 282 13.81 -0.79 -11.75
N ILE A 283 13.61 -0.56 -13.05
CA ILE A 283 13.65 -1.62 -14.08
C ILE A 283 15.03 -2.27 -14.17
N ARG A 284 16.12 -1.47 -14.20
CA ARG A 284 17.49 -2.02 -14.18
C ARG A 284 17.75 -2.85 -12.93
N GLY A 285 17.27 -2.37 -11.76
CA GLY A 285 17.34 -3.12 -10.51
C GLY A 285 16.60 -4.45 -10.55
N ILE A 286 15.46 -4.53 -11.25
CA ILE A 286 14.71 -5.77 -11.48
C ILE A 286 15.51 -6.72 -12.37
N LEU A 287 15.97 -6.25 -13.52
CA LEU A 287 16.67 -7.07 -14.50
C LEU A 287 18.06 -7.55 -14.01
N ALA A 288 18.67 -6.82 -13.08
CA ALA A 288 19.97 -7.17 -12.50
C ALA A 288 19.96 -8.49 -11.71
N VAL A 289 18.80 -9.00 -11.30
CA VAL A 289 18.66 -10.33 -10.66
C VAL A 289 19.17 -11.45 -11.58
N GLY A 290 19.10 -11.24 -12.90
CA GLY A 290 19.39 -12.28 -13.89
C GLY A 290 18.27 -13.30 -14.06
N GLY A 291 18.38 -14.15 -15.09
CA GLY A 291 17.33 -15.13 -15.43
C GLY A 291 16.05 -14.53 -16.01
N ILE A 292 16.07 -13.23 -16.36
CA ILE A 292 14.97 -12.55 -17.04
C ILE A 292 15.44 -12.13 -18.43
N THR A 293 14.74 -12.61 -19.46
CA THR A 293 14.95 -12.22 -20.86
C THR A 293 13.76 -11.35 -21.30
N VAL A 294 14.03 -10.21 -21.94
CA VAL A 294 13.00 -9.27 -22.36
C VAL A 294 12.88 -9.25 -23.87
N HIS A 295 11.65 -9.36 -24.35
CA HIS A 295 11.27 -9.25 -25.75
C HIS A 295 10.32 -8.06 -25.91
N THR A 296 10.85 -6.89 -26.30
CA THR A 296 10.05 -5.71 -26.64
C THR A 296 9.52 -5.81 -28.08
N GLU A 297 8.53 -4.96 -28.40
CA GLU A 297 7.86 -4.97 -29.73
C GLU A 297 7.34 -6.37 -30.11
N SER A 298 6.89 -7.11 -29.09
CA SER A 298 6.47 -8.53 -29.19
C SER A 298 5.02 -8.69 -28.72
N PRO A 299 4.04 -8.20 -29.51
CA PRO A 299 2.63 -8.35 -29.18
C PRO A 299 2.23 -9.83 -29.14
N VAL A 300 1.31 -10.17 -28.23
CA VAL A 300 0.84 -11.54 -28.04
C VAL A 300 -0.63 -11.61 -28.45
N ASP A 301 -0.90 -12.33 -29.54
CA ASP A 301 -2.22 -12.67 -30.03
C ASP A 301 -2.64 -14.10 -29.57
N ALA A 302 -3.82 -14.54 -29.99
CA ALA A 302 -4.34 -15.86 -29.65
C ALA A 302 -3.43 -17.03 -30.08
N ALA A 303 -2.79 -16.92 -31.25
CA ALA A 303 -1.89 -17.96 -31.76
C ALA A 303 -0.60 -17.99 -30.92
N ARG A 304 -0.05 -16.82 -30.61
CA ARG A 304 1.13 -16.71 -29.75
C ARG A 304 0.85 -17.18 -28.32
N MET A 305 -0.33 -16.88 -27.77
CA MET A 305 -0.75 -17.40 -26.46
C MET A 305 -0.79 -18.94 -26.45
N ALA A 306 -1.33 -19.55 -27.50
CA ALA A 306 -1.35 -21.01 -27.62
C ALA A 306 0.07 -21.61 -27.65
N GLN A 307 0.99 -20.96 -28.36
CA GLN A 307 2.39 -21.35 -28.39
C GLN A 307 3.06 -21.20 -27.03
N LEU A 308 2.88 -20.04 -26.35
CA LEU A 308 3.45 -19.80 -25.03
C LEU A 308 2.93 -20.79 -23.99
N SER A 309 1.63 -21.11 -24.00
CA SER A 309 1.05 -22.12 -23.10
C SER A 309 1.60 -23.53 -23.35
N ALA A 310 2.05 -23.85 -24.58
CA ALA A 310 2.66 -25.14 -24.90
C ALA A 310 4.16 -25.18 -24.56
N ASP A 311 4.88 -24.07 -24.74
CA ASP A 311 6.36 -24.03 -24.68
C ASP A 311 6.89 -23.71 -23.27
N TYR A 312 6.06 -23.16 -22.37
CA TYR A 312 6.44 -22.76 -21.03
C TYR A 312 5.70 -23.56 -19.96
N ASP A 313 6.36 -23.76 -18.80
CA ASP A 313 5.76 -24.44 -17.66
C ASP A 313 4.63 -23.61 -17.02
N ALA A 314 4.70 -22.29 -17.10
CA ALA A 314 3.65 -21.35 -16.69
C ALA A 314 3.63 -20.10 -17.56
N VAL A 315 2.45 -19.50 -17.71
CA VAL A 315 2.25 -18.22 -18.41
C VAL A 315 1.53 -17.26 -17.49
N TYR A 316 2.05 -16.04 -17.31
CA TYR A 316 1.39 -14.99 -16.55
C TYR A 316 0.95 -13.86 -17.47
N VAL A 317 -0.37 -13.62 -17.56
CA VAL A 317 -0.96 -12.56 -18.37
C VAL A 317 -1.16 -11.30 -17.51
N ALA A 318 -0.46 -10.22 -17.83
CA ALA A 318 -0.40 -8.97 -17.09
C ALA A 318 -0.46 -7.74 -18.02
N ILE A 319 -1.35 -7.78 -19.02
CA ILE A 319 -1.46 -6.77 -20.10
C ILE A 319 -2.02 -5.41 -19.65
N GLY A 320 -2.56 -5.34 -18.44
CA GLY A 320 -3.12 -4.09 -17.88
C GLY A 320 -4.37 -3.60 -18.62
N ALA A 321 -4.63 -2.28 -18.55
CA ALA A 321 -5.73 -1.58 -19.21
C ALA A 321 -5.15 -0.40 -19.99
N GLN A 322 -4.93 -0.58 -21.28
CA GLN A 322 -4.06 0.27 -22.11
C GLN A 322 -4.83 1.23 -23.04
N THR A 323 -6.18 1.12 -23.12
CA THR A 323 -6.99 1.97 -24.01
C THR A 323 -8.01 2.78 -23.22
N GLY A 324 -8.38 3.97 -23.73
CA GLY A 324 -9.35 4.83 -23.06
C GLY A 324 -10.79 4.43 -23.32
N LYS A 325 -11.68 4.64 -22.34
CA LYS A 325 -13.13 4.57 -22.54
C LYS A 325 -13.62 5.79 -23.30
N GLY A 326 -14.39 5.56 -24.38
CA GLY A 326 -15.07 6.61 -25.11
C GLY A 326 -16.31 7.16 -24.40
N LEU A 327 -16.78 8.30 -24.86
CA LEU A 327 -18.08 8.87 -24.51
C LEU A 327 -19.13 8.51 -25.57
N ARG A 328 -20.36 8.27 -25.15
CA ARG A 328 -21.50 8.06 -26.07
C ARG A 328 -22.30 9.35 -26.21
N ILE A 329 -21.68 10.35 -26.85
CA ILE A 329 -22.26 11.65 -27.17
C ILE A 329 -21.89 12.01 -28.63
N ASP A 330 -22.65 12.90 -29.22
CA ASP A 330 -22.36 13.38 -30.59
C ASP A 330 -21.07 14.20 -30.65
N GLY A 331 -20.35 14.11 -31.73
CA GLY A 331 -19.16 14.91 -32.02
C GLY A 331 -17.85 14.38 -31.48
N THR A 332 -17.81 13.16 -30.89
CA THR A 332 -16.55 12.55 -30.38
C THR A 332 -15.54 12.22 -31.48
N ASP A 333 -15.96 12.25 -32.75
CA ASP A 333 -15.13 12.07 -33.93
C ASP A 333 -14.54 13.39 -34.50
N ALA A 334 -14.73 14.52 -33.81
CA ALA A 334 -14.17 15.80 -34.21
C ALA A 334 -12.64 15.81 -34.13
N GLU A 335 -11.99 16.50 -35.06
CA GLU A 335 -10.56 16.81 -34.93
C GLU A 335 -10.33 17.65 -33.68
N GLY A 336 -9.33 17.28 -32.87
CA GLY A 336 -9.04 17.90 -31.55
C GLY A 336 -9.64 17.13 -30.38
N VAL A 337 -10.39 16.03 -30.61
CA VAL A 337 -10.87 15.15 -29.54
C VAL A 337 -9.94 13.94 -29.41
N PHE A 338 -9.40 13.72 -28.21
CA PHE A 338 -8.45 12.64 -27.93
C PHE A 338 -8.86 11.83 -26.71
N SER A 339 -8.53 10.54 -26.74
CA SER A 339 -8.45 9.73 -25.51
C SER A 339 -7.29 10.23 -24.64
N ALA A 340 -7.56 10.46 -23.35
CA ALA A 340 -6.53 10.85 -22.40
C ALA A 340 -5.41 9.80 -22.27
N VAL A 341 -5.78 8.52 -22.32
CA VAL A 341 -4.84 7.40 -22.21
C VAL A 341 -3.93 7.33 -23.44
N ASP A 342 -4.50 7.52 -24.64
CA ASP A 342 -3.73 7.49 -25.88
C ASP A 342 -2.77 8.68 -25.97
N LEU A 343 -3.21 9.86 -25.53
CA LEU A 343 -2.35 11.05 -25.46
C LEU A 343 -1.17 10.83 -24.48
N LEU A 344 -1.45 10.35 -23.28
CA LEU A 344 -0.39 10.05 -22.30
C LEU A 344 0.54 8.94 -22.80
N GLY A 345 0.00 7.95 -23.52
CA GLY A 345 0.77 6.90 -24.16
C GLY A 345 1.79 7.46 -25.18
N ARG A 346 1.37 8.39 -26.05
CA ARG A 346 2.25 9.10 -26.99
C ARG A 346 3.34 9.89 -26.27
N ILE A 347 2.97 10.60 -25.20
CA ILE A 347 3.92 11.34 -24.36
C ILE A 347 4.94 10.39 -23.72
N GLY A 348 4.50 9.19 -23.32
CA GLY A 348 5.37 8.12 -22.83
C GLY A 348 6.44 7.68 -23.83
N ASP A 349 6.15 7.77 -25.14
CA ASP A 349 7.08 7.56 -26.25
C ASP A 349 7.90 8.82 -26.63
N GLY A 350 7.69 9.95 -25.94
CA GLY A 350 8.39 11.21 -26.19
C GLY A 350 7.70 12.12 -27.23
N ASP A 351 6.49 11.76 -27.69
CA ASP A 351 5.69 12.56 -28.63
C ASP A 351 4.78 13.51 -27.85
N TYR A 352 5.28 14.69 -27.54
CA TYR A 352 4.57 15.73 -26.79
C TYR A 352 3.67 16.56 -27.70
N PRO A 353 2.39 16.82 -27.30
CA PRO A 353 1.51 17.71 -28.05
C PRO A 353 1.94 19.17 -27.92
N ASP A 354 1.57 19.97 -28.91
CA ASP A 354 1.62 21.44 -28.85
C ASP A 354 0.19 21.99 -28.73
N PHE A 355 -0.12 22.55 -27.57
CA PHE A 355 -1.42 23.21 -27.32
C PHE A 355 -1.30 24.73 -27.19
N THR A 356 -0.22 25.32 -27.70
CA THR A 356 0.02 26.77 -27.66
C THR A 356 -1.18 27.55 -28.20
N GLY A 357 -1.73 28.43 -27.35
CA GLY A 357 -2.87 29.28 -27.66
C GLY A 357 -4.22 28.57 -27.78
N LYS A 358 -4.31 27.31 -27.40
CA LYS A 358 -5.56 26.52 -27.44
C LYS A 358 -6.26 26.48 -26.09
N LYS A 359 -7.60 26.37 -26.13
CA LYS A 359 -8.44 26.08 -24.98
C LYS A 359 -8.65 24.57 -24.88
N VAL A 360 -8.27 23.99 -23.73
CA VAL A 360 -8.32 22.56 -23.52
C VAL A 360 -9.35 22.22 -22.45
N ALA A 361 -10.31 21.35 -22.77
CA ALA A 361 -11.27 20.81 -21.80
C ALA A 361 -10.97 19.33 -21.53
N VAL A 362 -10.76 18.97 -20.26
CA VAL A 362 -10.53 17.59 -19.82
C VAL A 362 -11.79 17.05 -19.15
N ILE A 363 -12.35 15.98 -19.69
CA ILE A 363 -13.56 15.35 -19.16
C ILE A 363 -13.20 14.21 -18.22
N GLY A 364 -13.38 14.42 -16.91
CA GLY A 364 -13.09 13.39 -15.90
C GLY A 364 -12.77 13.97 -14.53
N GLY A 365 -12.59 13.11 -13.52
CA GLY A 365 -12.28 13.54 -12.14
C GLY A 365 -11.41 12.51 -11.40
N GLY A 366 -10.63 11.71 -12.13
CA GLY A 366 -9.62 10.80 -11.59
C GLY A 366 -8.19 11.33 -11.80
N ASN A 367 -7.20 10.60 -11.29
CA ASN A 367 -5.78 10.98 -11.42
C ASN A 367 -5.38 11.20 -12.89
N VAL A 368 -5.87 10.38 -13.82
CA VAL A 368 -5.61 10.56 -15.28
C VAL A 368 -6.08 11.93 -15.78
N ALA A 369 -7.23 12.42 -15.28
CA ALA A 369 -7.70 13.76 -15.66
C ALA A 369 -6.79 14.87 -15.11
N MET A 370 -6.28 14.70 -13.88
CA MET A 370 -5.32 15.63 -13.29
C MET A 370 -3.99 15.61 -14.04
N ASP A 371 -3.51 14.44 -14.41
CA ASP A 371 -2.30 14.28 -15.22
C ASP A 371 -2.45 14.96 -16.61
N CYS A 372 -3.60 14.78 -17.26
CA CYS A 372 -3.87 15.39 -18.56
C CYS A 372 -4.00 16.90 -18.50
N CYS A 373 -4.74 17.47 -17.54
CA CYS A 373 -4.91 18.91 -17.43
C CYS A 373 -3.60 19.62 -17.08
N ARG A 374 -2.81 19.09 -16.16
CA ARG A 374 -1.49 19.61 -15.81
C ARG A 374 -0.49 19.48 -16.96
N THR A 375 -0.59 18.40 -17.75
CA THR A 375 0.19 18.23 -18.99
C THR A 375 -0.23 19.25 -20.06
N ALA A 376 -1.53 19.53 -20.23
CA ALA A 376 -2.01 20.52 -21.18
C ALA A 376 -1.50 21.94 -20.85
N VAL A 377 -1.44 22.31 -19.56
CA VAL A 377 -0.81 23.57 -19.12
C VAL A 377 0.65 23.63 -19.59
N ARG A 378 1.43 22.56 -19.37
CA ARG A 378 2.85 22.47 -19.77
C ARG A 378 3.06 22.45 -21.28
N ALA A 379 2.05 21.96 -22.02
CA ALA A 379 2.04 21.96 -23.49
C ALA A 379 1.63 23.32 -24.09
N GLY A 380 1.51 24.38 -23.27
CA GLY A 380 1.30 25.74 -23.71
C GLY A 380 -0.17 26.16 -23.92
N ALA A 381 -1.14 25.39 -23.41
CA ALA A 381 -2.55 25.77 -23.50
C ALA A 381 -2.82 27.13 -22.86
N GLU A 382 -3.65 27.97 -23.52
CA GLU A 382 -4.05 29.28 -23.02
C GLU A 382 -5.02 29.17 -21.82
N GLU A 383 -5.99 28.26 -21.93
CA GLU A 383 -6.97 27.97 -20.92
C GLU A 383 -7.11 26.45 -20.76
N VAL A 384 -7.12 25.95 -19.52
CA VAL A 384 -7.36 24.54 -19.25
C VAL A 384 -8.48 24.39 -18.23
N SER A 385 -9.49 23.61 -18.55
CA SER A 385 -10.60 23.30 -17.66
C SER A 385 -10.80 21.79 -17.47
N VAL A 386 -11.17 21.40 -16.27
CA VAL A 386 -11.63 20.03 -15.94
C VAL A 386 -13.13 20.03 -15.80
N VAL A 387 -13.82 19.27 -16.64
CA VAL A 387 -15.28 19.17 -16.64
C VAL A 387 -15.71 17.88 -15.94
N TYR A 388 -16.44 18.03 -14.83
CA TYR A 388 -16.81 16.90 -14.00
C TYR A 388 -18.29 16.91 -13.59
N ARG A 389 -18.94 15.75 -13.71
CA ARG A 389 -20.39 15.61 -13.48
C ARG A 389 -20.82 15.58 -12.00
N ARG A 390 -19.88 15.61 -11.04
CA ARG A 390 -20.14 15.67 -9.60
C ARG A 390 -19.39 16.83 -8.97
N ARG A 391 -19.38 16.92 -7.63
CA ARG A 391 -18.60 17.94 -6.90
C ARG A 391 -17.11 17.61 -6.91
N ILE A 392 -16.27 18.58 -6.60
CA ILE A 392 -14.82 18.36 -6.38
C ILE A 392 -14.59 17.28 -5.32
N SER A 393 -15.32 17.34 -4.20
CA SER A 393 -15.23 16.35 -3.12
C SER A 393 -15.63 14.92 -3.51
N ASP A 394 -16.27 14.73 -4.65
CA ASP A 394 -16.65 13.43 -5.19
C ASP A 394 -15.65 12.92 -6.26
N MET A 395 -14.59 13.67 -6.55
CA MET A 395 -13.52 13.24 -7.44
C MET A 395 -12.76 12.05 -6.85
N THR A 396 -12.25 11.17 -7.71
CA THR A 396 -11.41 10.03 -7.30
C THR A 396 -9.93 10.33 -7.37
N ALA A 397 -9.56 11.48 -7.92
CA ALA A 397 -8.18 11.96 -7.86
C ALA A 397 -7.78 12.25 -6.40
N LEU A 398 -6.51 12.12 -6.10
CA LEU A 398 -5.96 12.50 -4.80
C LEU A 398 -6.18 14.00 -4.55
N PRO A 399 -6.58 14.41 -3.34
CA PRO A 399 -6.78 15.83 -3.02
C PRO A 399 -5.58 16.71 -3.38
N ALA A 400 -4.36 16.26 -3.10
CA ALA A 400 -3.14 16.98 -3.44
C ALA A 400 -2.99 17.20 -4.96
N GLU A 401 -3.38 16.24 -5.82
CA GLU A 401 -3.33 16.41 -7.27
C GLU A 401 -4.36 17.42 -7.79
N ILE A 402 -5.54 17.47 -7.15
CA ILE A 402 -6.56 18.46 -7.47
C ILE A 402 -6.07 19.87 -7.08
N GLU A 403 -5.51 20.02 -5.89
CA GLU A 403 -4.97 21.26 -5.36
C GLU A 403 -3.80 21.75 -6.24
N SER A 404 -2.91 20.84 -6.64
CA SER A 404 -1.80 21.15 -7.55
C SER A 404 -2.27 21.60 -8.92
N ALA A 405 -3.30 20.96 -9.50
CA ALA A 405 -3.89 21.39 -10.77
C ALA A 405 -4.49 22.80 -10.69
N ILE A 406 -5.25 23.09 -9.62
CA ILE A 406 -5.83 24.42 -9.37
C ILE A 406 -4.72 25.47 -9.20
N ALA A 407 -3.67 25.15 -8.43
CA ALA A 407 -2.53 26.06 -8.24
C ALA A 407 -1.77 26.36 -9.54
N GLU A 408 -1.75 25.42 -10.49
CA GLU A 408 -1.16 25.59 -11.83
C GLU A 408 -2.07 26.37 -12.79
N GLY A 409 -3.29 26.74 -12.38
CA GLY A 409 -4.21 27.59 -13.14
C GLY A 409 -5.34 26.84 -13.85
N VAL A 410 -5.56 25.57 -13.55
CA VAL A 410 -6.66 24.77 -14.12
C VAL A 410 -7.99 25.14 -13.47
N GLU A 411 -9.01 25.42 -14.30
CA GLU A 411 -10.37 25.69 -13.84
C GLU A 411 -11.14 24.39 -13.60
N MET A 412 -11.81 24.26 -12.45
CA MET A 412 -12.65 23.10 -12.10
C MET A 412 -14.14 23.39 -12.36
N ILE A 413 -14.66 22.96 -13.49
CA ILE A 413 -16.07 23.09 -13.90
C ILE A 413 -16.84 21.85 -13.44
N THR A 414 -17.44 21.93 -12.26
CA THR A 414 -18.13 20.80 -11.63
C THR A 414 -19.63 20.82 -11.85
N LEU A 415 -20.30 19.68 -11.57
CA LEU A 415 -21.74 19.49 -11.76
C LEU A 415 -22.16 19.71 -13.22
N GLN A 416 -21.30 19.33 -14.16
CA GLN A 416 -21.54 19.44 -15.60
C GLN A 416 -21.31 18.06 -16.25
N ALA A 417 -22.37 17.46 -16.82
CA ALA A 417 -22.26 16.21 -17.55
C ALA A 417 -22.12 16.51 -19.07
N PRO A 418 -21.12 15.92 -19.76
CA PRO A 418 -20.99 16.08 -21.21
C PRO A 418 -22.26 15.68 -21.95
N ALA A 419 -22.70 16.47 -22.93
CA ALA A 419 -23.91 16.26 -23.72
C ALA A 419 -23.61 16.09 -25.22
N ALA A 420 -22.77 16.96 -25.77
CA ALA A 420 -22.33 16.90 -27.17
C ALA A 420 -21.04 17.72 -27.36
N ILE A 421 -20.32 17.48 -28.43
CA ILE A 421 -19.17 18.28 -28.87
C ILE A 421 -19.57 19.00 -30.14
N GLU A 422 -19.45 20.33 -30.14
CA GLU A 422 -19.67 21.15 -31.33
C GLU A 422 -18.47 21.12 -32.25
N LYS A 423 -18.74 21.08 -33.57
CA LYS A 423 -17.73 21.12 -34.62
C LYS A 423 -17.87 22.44 -35.42
N ASP A 424 -16.76 22.97 -35.85
CA ASP A 424 -16.75 24.05 -36.84
C ASP A 424 -17.02 23.49 -38.26
N GLU A 425 -17.05 24.39 -39.24
CA GLU A 425 -17.27 24.02 -40.66
C GLU A 425 -16.17 23.12 -41.25
N GLN A 426 -15.01 23.05 -40.60
CA GLN A 426 -13.88 22.22 -40.98
C GLN A 426 -13.87 20.86 -40.23
N GLY A 427 -14.86 20.60 -39.37
CA GLY A 427 -14.96 19.39 -38.60
C GLY A 427 -14.09 19.33 -37.32
N ARG A 428 -13.50 20.47 -36.91
CA ARG A 428 -12.67 20.60 -35.73
C ARG A 428 -13.56 20.91 -34.52
N CYS A 429 -13.15 20.42 -33.35
CA CYS A 429 -13.78 20.73 -32.07
C CYS A 429 -13.73 22.26 -31.81
N CYS A 430 -14.85 22.86 -31.40
CA CYS A 430 -14.92 24.26 -31.01
C CYS A 430 -15.62 24.53 -29.67
N ALA A 431 -16.39 23.59 -29.14
CA ALA A 431 -16.94 23.68 -27.81
C ALA A 431 -17.44 22.30 -27.28
N LEU A 432 -17.49 22.19 -25.96
CA LEU A 432 -18.19 21.13 -25.25
C LEU A 432 -19.53 21.65 -24.71
N LEU A 433 -20.63 21.03 -25.09
CA LEU A 433 -21.94 21.26 -24.48
C LEU A 433 -22.11 20.35 -23.27
N THR A 434 -22.61 20.88 -22.17
CA THR A 434 -22.84 20.14 -20.93
C THR A 434 -24.23 20.37 -20.36
N ASN A 435 -24.76 19.35 -19.73
CA ASN A 435 -26.00 19.43 -18.95
C ASN A 435 -25.66 19.66 -17.48
N PRO A 436 -26.16 20.75 -16.86
CA PRO A 436 -26.00 20.98 -15.43
C PRO A 436 -26.58 19.83 -14.61
N GLN A 437 -25.89 19.49 -13.51
CA GLN A 437 -26.25 18.38 -12.65
C GLN A 437 -26.58 18.82 -11.23
N MET A 438 -27.36 18.02 -10.54
CA MET A 438 -27.59 18.05 -9.09
C MET A 438 -27.09 16.74 -8.49
N ILE A 439 -26.81 16.76 -7.18
CA ILE A 439 -26.46 15.57 -6.42
C ILE A 439 -27.73 14.79 -6.08
N GLY A 440 -27.81 13.58 -6.57
CA GLY A 440 -28.88 12.62 -6.30
C GLY A 440 -28.48 11.58 -5.24
N PRO A 441 -29.28 10.52 -5.09
CA PRO A 441 -29.04 9.44 -4.12
C PRO A 441 -27.69 8.77 -4.31
N VAL A 442 -27.13 8.27 -3.20
CA VAL A 442 -25.88 7.50 -3.25
C VAL A 442 -26.13 6.13 -3.91
N LYS A 443 -25.36 5.83 -4.96
CA LYS A 443 -25.35 4.54 -5.65
C LYS A 443 -23.92 4.01 -5.72
N ARG A 444 -23.71 2.76 -5.31
CA ARG A 444 -22.37 2.12 -5.26
C ARG A 444 -21.34 2.99 -4.51
N GLY A 445 -21.74 3.52 -3.34
CA GLY A 445 -20.87 4.32 -2.47
C GLY A 445 -20.62 5.76 -2.93
N ARG A 446 -21.22 6.23 -4.05
CA ARG A 446 -21.01 7.59 -4.58
C ARG A 446 -22.34 8.28 -4.92
N PRO A 447 -22.45 9.62 -4.72
CA PRO A 447 -23.63 10.35 -5.14
C PRO A 447 -23.87 10.24 -6.65
N ALA A 448 -25.08 9.86 -7.06
CA ALA A 448 -25.43 9.80 -8.47
C ALA A 448 -25.66 11.23 -9.00
N PRO A 449 -25.12 11.61 -10.17
CA PRO A 449 -25.50 12.85 -10.83
C PRO A 449 -26.91 12.73 -11.39
N VAL A 450 -27.72 13.77 -11.21
CA VAL A 450 -29.09 13.88 -11.73
C VAL A 450 -29.17 15.20 -12.51
N ALA A 451 -29.77 15.17 -13.69
CA ALA A 451 -29.93 16.37 -14.50
C ALA A 451 -30.69 17.47 -13.73
N ALA A 452 -30.17 18.67 -13.74
CA ALA A 452 -30.84 19.86 -13.21
C ALA A 452 -31.73 20.48 -14.30
N ASP A 453 -32.84 21.08 -13.88
CA ASP A 453 -33.70 21.86 -14.79
C ASP A 453 -33.07 23.24 -15.03
N LYS A 454 -32.01 23.26 -15.82
CA LYS A 454 -31.23 24.45 -16.21
C LYS A 454 -30.78 24.31 -17.66
N PRO A 455 -30.60 25.44 -18.37
CA PRO A 455 -30.09 25.42 -19.76
C PRO A 455 -28.71 24.78 -19.82
N GLN A 456 -28.41 24.20 -20.99
CA GLN A 456 -27.07 23.67 -21.27
C GLN A 456 -26.02 24.79 -21.17
N MET A 457 -24.86 24.42 -20.71
CA MET A 457 -23.68 25.28 -20.67
C MET A 457 -22.79 24.94 -21.86
N ARG A 458 -22.32 25.99 -22.57
CA ARG A 458 -21.35 25.88 -23.64
C ARG A 458 -19.98 26.27 -23.14
N ILE A 459 -19.01 25.35 -23.20
CA ILE A 459 -17.62 25.51 -22.78
C ILE A 459 -16.78 25.58 -24.06
N PRO A 460 -16.19 26.72 -24.43
CA PRO A 460 -15.31 26.81 -25.59
C PRO A 460 -14.09 25.90 -25.41
N ALA A 461 -13.76 25.09 -26.41
CA ALA A 461 -12.62 24.19 -26.37
C ALA A 461 -12.14 23.84 -27.76
N ASP A 462 -10.87 24.08 -28.06
CA ASP A 462 -10.20 23.67 -29.28
C ASP A 462 -9.67 22.24 -29.20
N VAL A 463 -9.50 21.73 -27.96
CA VAL A 463 -9.08 20.38 -27.68
C VAL A 463 -9.92 19.81 -26.53
N ILE A 464 -10.38 18.56 -26.69
CA ILE A 464 -11.09 17.82 -25.64
C ILE A 464 -10.35 16.53 -25.34
N LEU A 465 -9.99 16.32 -24.06
CA LEU A 465 -9.33 15.13 -23.56
C LEU A 465 -10.32 14.28 -22.75
N ILE A 466 -10.62 13.07 -23.21
CA ILE A 466 -11.60 12.17 -22.59
C ILE A 466 -10.89 11.27 -21.58
N ALA A 467 -11.09 11.53 -20.26
CA ALA A 467 -10.47 10.84 -19.13
C ALA A 467 -11.51 10.13 -18.23
N VAL A 468 -12.41 9.33 -18.83
CA VAL A 468 -13.55 8.71 -18.14
C VAL A 468 -13.35 7.23 -17.80
N GLY A 469 -12.12 6.76 -17.87
CA GLY A 469 -11.72 5.39 -17.53
C GLY A 469 -10.92 4.71 -18.63
N GLN A 470 -10.55 3.46 -18.37
CA GLN A 470 -9.69 2.65 -19.24
C GLN A 470 -10.39 1.34 -19.60
N ASN A 471 -9.98 0.73 -20.71
CA ASN A 471 -10.41 -0.60 -21.15
C ASN A 471 -9.20 -1.53 -21.30
N ILE A 472 -9.48 -2.81 -21.14
CA ILE A 472 -8.56 -3.91 -21.36
C ILE A 472 -8.75 -4.40 -22.80
N VAL A 473 -7.67 -4.65 -23.52
CA VAL A 473 -7.71 -5.27 -24.86
C VAL A 473 -7.75 -6.79 -24.69
N SER A 474 -8.92 -7.32 -24.30
CA SER A 474 -9.09 -8.74 -23.94
C SER A 474 -9.31 -9.65 -25.15
N ALA A 475 -9.78 -9.13 -26.28
CA ALA A 475 -10.22 -9.94 -27.42
C ALA A 475 -9.22 -11.02 -27.91
N PRO A 476 -7.90 -10.77 -28.05
CA PRO A 476 -6.96 -11.82 -28.46
C PRO A 476 -6.85 -12.98 -27.47
N PHE A 477 -7.05 -12.70 -26.19
CA PHE A 477 -6.97 -13.67 -25.10
C PHE A 477 -8.29 -14.42 -24.92
N GLU A 478 -9.43 -13.77 -25.17
CA GLU A 478 -10.74 -14.43 -25.27
C GLU A 478 -10.78 -15.39 -26.45
N GLU A 479 -10.20 -15.01 -27.60
CA GLU A 479 -10.02 -15.90 -28.75
C GLU A 479 -9.12 -17.10 -28.41
N PHE A 480 -8.10 -16.92 -27.55
CA PHE A 480 -7.32 -18.02 -26.98
C PHE A 480 -8.16 -18.95 -26.10
N GLY A 481 -9.21 -18.46 -25.47
CA GLY A 481 -10.11 -19.20 -24.59
C GLY A 481 -10.14 -18.72 -23.14
N MET A 482 -9.53 -17.57 -22.81
CA MET A 482 -9.66 -17.01 -21.47
C MET A 482 -11.04 -16.38 -21.27
N ALA A 483 -11.70 -16.72 -20.16
CA ALA A 483 -13.01 -16.14 -19.83
C ALA A 483 -12.85 -14.69 -19.34
N ALA A 484 -13.66 -13.79 -19.90
CA ALA A 484 -13.70 -12.39 -19.48
C ALA A 484 -15.15 -11.92 -19.25
N GLU A 485 -15.30 -10.92 -18.39
CA GLU A 485 -16.56 -10.22 -18.17
C GLU A 485 -16.31 -8.72 -18.11
N TRP A 486 -16.97 -7.97 -18.97
CA TRP A 486 -16.71 -6.53 -19.15
C TRP A 486 -15.25 -6.20 -19.55
N GLY A 487 -14.55 -7.15 -20.18
CA GLY A 487 -13.15 -7.07 -20.56
C GLY A 487 -12.17 -7.46 -19.43
N GLU A 488 -12.63 -7.71 -18.21
CA GLU A 488 -11.80 -8.17 -17.09
C GLU A 488 -11.72 -9.69 -17.09
N PHE A 489 -10.51 -10.25 -17.07
CA PHE A 489 -10.32 -11.70 -17.07
C PHE A 489 -10.74 -12.30 -15.73
N LYS A 490 -11.41 -13.45 -15.81
CA LYS A 490 -11.80 -14.22 -14.62
C LYS A 490 -10.65 -15.10 -14.16
N ALA A 491 -10.47 -15.17 -12.85
CA ALA A 491 -9.49 -16.04 -12.21
C ALA A 491 -10.06 -16.67 -10.95
N ASP A 492 -9.45 -17.78 -10.52
CA ASP A 492 -9.68 -18.35 -9.20
C ASP A 492 -8.89 -17.61 -8.11
N GLU A 493 -8.96 -18.09 -6.86
CA GLU A 493 -8.26 -17.51 -5.71
C GLU A 493 -6.72 -17.60 -5.82
N GLN A 494 -6.22 -18.54 -6.64
CA GLN A 494 -4.81 -18.75 -6.95
C GLN A 494 -4.34 -17.99 -8.17
N LEU A 495 -5.19 -17.17 -8.77
CA LEU A 495 -4.96 -16.41 -10.00
C LEU A 495 -4.83 -17.27 -11.27
N HIS A 496 -5.24 -18.55 -11.27
CA HIS A 496 -5.37 -19.29 -12.52
C HIS A 496 -6.49 -18.66 -13.36
N ALA A 497 -6.21 -18.44 -14.63
CA ALA A 497 -7.19 -17.95 -15.57
C ALA A 497 -8.34 -18.96 -15.74
N GLN A 498 -9.58 -18.50 -15.63
CA GLN A 498 -10.72 -19.32 -15.97
C GLN A 498 -10.83 -19.43 -17.50
N MET A 499 -11.02 -20.65 -17.99
CA MET A 499 -11.11 -20.90 -19.43
C MET A 499 -12.57 -21.06 -19.84
N ASP A 500 -12.91 -20.53 -21.02
CA ASP A 500 -14.19 -20.70 -21.67
C ASP A 500 -14.20 -22.01 -22.51
N ALA A 501 -14.99 -22.97 -22.08
CA ALA A 501 -15.05 -24.28 -22.70
C ALA A 501 -15.55 -24.24 -24.17
N GLU A 502 -16.44 -23.29 -24.52
CA GLU A 502 -16.95 -23.13 -25.88
C GLU A 502 -15.86 -22.56 -26.80
N ALA A 503 -15.13 -21.54 -26.31
CA ALA A 503 -14.01 -20.96 -27.04
C ALA A 503 -12.85 -21.97 -27.25
N LEU A 504 -12.53 -22.79 -26.25
CA LEU A 504 -11.55 -23.87 -26.37
C LEU A 504 -11.99 -24.90 -27.40
N ALA A 505 -13.23 -25.36 -27.36
CA ALA A 505 -13.76 -26.32 -28.31
C ALA A 505 -13.76 -25.79 -29.76
N ALA A 506 -14.06 -24.51 -29.96
CA ALA A 506 -14.07 -23.85 -31.26
C ALA A 506 -12.69 -23.87 -31.95
N ARG A 507 -11.59 -23.83 -31.17
CA ARG A 507 -10.22 -23.95 -31.68
C ARG A 507 -9.66 -25.37 -31.64
N GLY A 508 -10.48 -26.39 -31.29
CA GLY A 508 -10.08 -27.78 -31.20
C GLY A 508 -9.16 -28.11 -30.02
N ALA A 509 -9.16 -27.28 -28.98
CA ALA A 509 -8.41 -27.50 -27.76
C ALA A 509 -9.29 -28.21 -26.71
N ASP A 510 -8.67 -28.95 -25.81
CA ASP A 510 -9.35 -29.62 -24.71
C ASP A 510 -9.34 -28.75 -23.42
N ALA A 511 -10.01 -29.23 -22.38
CA ALA A 511 -10.14 -28.52 -21.12
C ALA A 511 -8.80 -28.32 -20.34
N SER A 512 -7.72 -29.02 -20.76
CA SER A 512 -6.39 -28.83 -20.16
C SER A 512 -5.62 -27.67 -20.77
N ALA A 513 -6.06 -27.19 -21.94
CA ALA A 513 -5.45 -26.02 -22.57
C ALA A 513 -5.61 -24.78 -21.68
N GLY A 514 -4.49 -24.16 -21.31
CA GLY A 514 -4.47 -22.99 -20.41
C GLY A 514 -4.46 -23.33 -18.92
N ALA A 515 -4.35 -24.60 -18.52
CA ALA A 515 -4.23 -24.97 -17.10
C ALA A 515 -2.99 -24.38 -16.39
N ASN A 516 -1.97 -23.98 -17.16
CA ASN A 516 -0.76 -23.29 -16.68
C ASN A 516 -0.82 -21.76 -16.85
N VAL A 517 -1.98 -21.18 -17.19
CA VAL A 517 -2.14 -19.75 -17.41
C VAL A 517 -2.65 -19.08 -16.15
N PHE A 518 -1.92 -18.04 -15.73
CA PHE A 518 -2.27 -17.15 -14.62
C PHE A 518 -2.57 -15.76 -15.16
N VAL A 519 -3.36 -14.99 -14.41
CA VAL A 519 -3.71 -13.62 -14.79
C VAL A 519 -3.75 -12.72 -13.58
N GLY A 520 -3.35 -11.45 -13.72
CA GLY A 520 -3.42 -10.49 -12.62
C GLY A 520 -3.07 -9.07 -13.01
N GLY A 521 -3.17 -8.16 -12.04
CA GLY A 521 -3.09 -6.73 -12.26
C GLY A 521 -4.36 -6.16 -12.88
N ASP A 522 -4.24 -5.00 -13.53
CA ASP A 522 -5.41 -4.25 -14.02
C ASP A 522 -6.25 -5.02 -15.06
N CYS A 523 -5.69 -6.01 -15.75
CA CYS A 523 -6.47 -6.81 -16.68
C CYS A 523 -7.39 -7.85 -15.99
N GLN A 524 -7.20 -8.09 -14.69
CA GLN A 524 -8.02 -9.00 -13.90
C GLN A 524 -8.94 -8.26 -12.93
N THR A 525 -8.49 -7.14 -12.32
CA THR A 525 -9.27 -6.42 -11.30
C THR A 525 -9.87 -5.10 -11.79
N GLY A 526 -9.65 -4.75 -13.05
CA GLY A 526 -9.88 -3.41 -13.56
C GLY A 526 -8.76 -2.42 -13.18
N PRO A 527 -8.72 -1.24 -13.84
CA PRO A 527 -7.71 -0.22 -13.61
C PRO A 527 -7.66 0.21 -12.15
N ALA A 528 -6.48 0.11 -11.52
CA ALA A 528 -6.27 0.40 -10.11
C ALA A 528 -4.93 1.14 -9.88
N SER A 529 -4.25 0.90 -8.76
CA SER A 529 -2.99 1.55 -8.42
C SER A 529 -1.78 0.65 -8.73
N ALA A 530 -0.61 1.28 -8.95
CA ALA A 530 0.64 0.57 -9.19
C ALA A 530 0.97 -0.45 -8.09
N ILE A 531 0.75 -0.11 -6.82
CA ILE A 531 1.04 -1.02 -5.71
C ILE A 531 0.11 -2.27 -5.70
N LYS A 532 -1.12 -2.17 -6.20
CA LYS A 532 -2.01 -3.33 -6.38
C LYS A 532 -1.53 -4.23 -7.53
N ALA A 533 -1.07 -3.64 -8.62
CA ALA A 533 -0.48 -4.39 -9.73
C ALA A 533 0.80 -5.13 -9.30
N ILE A 534 1.66 -4.48 -8.51
CA ILE A 534 2.84 -5.08 -7.88
C ILE A 534 2.44 -6.25 -6.98
N ALA A 535 1.44 -6.07 -6.12
CA ALA A 535 0.94 -7.12 -5.25
C ALA A 535 0.44 -8.35 -6.03
N ALA A 536 -0.31 -8.13 -7.11
CA ALA A 536 -0.79 -9.20 -7.99
C ALA A 536 0.37 -9.99 -8.61
N GLY A 537 1.41 -9.30 -9.11
CA GLY A 537 2.61 -9.94 -9.66
C GLY A 537 3.37 -10.77 -8.62
N LYS A 538 3.50 -10.28 -7.38
CA LYS A 538 4.11 -11.01 -6.26
C LYS A 538 3.33 -12.28 -5.91
N VAL A 539 2.00 -12.18 -5.82
CA VAL A 539 1.12 -13.32 -5.54
C VAL A 539 1.18 -14.34 -6.68
N ALA A 540 1.13 -13.88 -7.93
CA ALA A 540 1.22 -14.76 -9.10
C ALA A 540 2.54 -15.55 -9.12
N ALA A 541 3.68 -14.88 -8.88
CA ALA A 541 4.98 -15.56 -8.83
C ALA A 541 5.01 -16.68 -7.77
N ARG A 542 4.47 -16.41 -6.56
CA ARG A 542 4.37 -17.42 -5.51
C ARG A 542 3.46 -18.59 -5.90
N ASN A 543 2.30 -18.30 -6.50
CA ASN A 543 1.35 -19.35 -6.92
C ASN A 543 1.90 -20.18 -8.07
N ILE A 544 2.65 -19.58 -9.00
CA ILE A 544 3.38 -20.27 -10.06
C ILE A 544 4.44 -21.20 -9.46
N ASP A 545 5.27 -20.69 -8.54
CA ASP A 545 6.28 -21.50 -7.85
C ASP A 545 5.66 -22.72 -7.16
N HIS A 546 4.53 -22.52 -6.49
CA HIS A 546 3.80 -23.60 -5.84
C HIS A 546 3.20 -24.60 -6.84
N MET A 547 2.60 -24.15 -7.94
CA MET A 547 2.06 -25.00 -9.01
C MET A 547 3.17 -25.82 -9.67
N LEU A 548 4.39 -25.26 -9.80
CA LEU A 548 5.55 -25.96 -10.34
C LEU A 548 6.19 -26.97 -9.37
N GLY A 549 5.62 -27.13 -8.17
CA GLY A 549 6.04 -28.10 -7.15
C GLY A 549 7.13 -27.60 -6.19
N PHE A 550 7.31 -26.28 -6.10
CA PHE A 550 8.25 -25.65 -5.17
C PHE A 550 7.51 -24.88 -4.06
N ASN A 551 8.24 -24.41 -3.06
CA ASN A 551 7.73 -23.51 -2.03
C ASN A 551 8.91 -22.68 -1.49
N HIS A 552 9.49 -21.87 -2.38
CA HIS A 552 10.66 -21.09 -2.05
C HIS A 552 10.31 -19.93 -1.10
N THR A 553 11.21 -19.70 -0.14
CA THR A 553 11.16 -18.53 0.74
C THR A 553 12.33 -17.62 0.38
N LEU A 554 12.05 -16.34 0.20
CA LEU A 554 13.05 -15.33 -0.14
C LEU A 554 13.38 -14.50 1.11
N ASP A 555 14.67 -14.36 1.38
CA ASP A 555 15.21 -13.48 2.41
C ASP A 555 16.00 -12.34 1.76
N CYS A 556 15.92 -11.15 2.34
CA CYS A 556 16.71 -10.00 1.88
C CYS A 556 18.07 -9.87 2.57
N GLY A 557 18.33 -10.63 3.63
CA GLY A 557 19.58 -10.61 4.38
C GLY A 557 19.86 -9.29 5.12
N VAL A 558 18.83 -8.45 5.31
CA VAL A 558 18.96 -7.15 6.00
C VAL A 558 18.45 -7.30 7.42
N GLU A 559 19.31 -6.96 8.39
CA GLU A 559 18.97 -6.96 9.80
C GLU A 559 18.16 -5.71 10.15
N VAL A 560 17.01 -5.91 10.81
CA VAL A 560 16.12 -4.81 11.21
C VAL A 560 16.58 -4.29 12.58
N PRO A 561 16.84 -2.97 12.70
CA PRO A 561 17.23 -2.40 13.99
C PRO A 561 16.15 -2.58 15.07
N PRO A 562 16.54 -2.82 16.32
CA PRO A 562 15.61 -2.93 17.43
C PRO A 562 14.80 -1.63 17.61
N ALA A 563 13.60 -1.75 18.14
CA ALA A 563 12.80 -0.58 18.46
C ALA A 563 13.44 0.22 19.60
N GLN A 564 13.46 1.54 19.45
CA GLN A 564 13.93 2.47 20.47
C GLN A 564 12.73 3.05 21.24
N PRO A 565 12.89 3.39 22.54
CA PRO A 565 11.87 4.12 23.27
C PRO A 565 11.49 5.40 22.55
N ASN A 566 10.19 5.71 22.50
CA ASN A 566 9.64 6.88 21.86
C ASN A 566 8.74 7.63 22.87
N ASP A 567 9.00 8.92 23.11
CA ASP A 567 8.24 9.77 24.02
C ASP A 567 6.83 10.10 23.49
N ARG A 568 6.57 9.83 22.20
CA ARG A 568 5.29 10.09 21.52
C ARG A 568 4.82 11.52 21.60
N ALA A 569 5.74 12.46 21.70
CA ALA A 569 5.41 13.86 21.64
C ALA A 569 4.72 14.18 20.31
N ALA A 570 3.66 15.00 20.37
CA ALA A 570 2.96 15.49 19.20
C ALA A 570 3.74 16.70 18.64
N TYR A 571 4.37 16.51 17.47
CA TYR A 571 5.11 17.61 16.80
C TYR A 571 4.82 17.71 15.31
N GLY A 572 3.75 17.03 14.88
CA GLY A 572 3.21 17.16 13.53
C GLY A 572 3.91 16.28 12.48
N ARG A 573 3.29 16.22 11.31
CA ARG A 573 3.76 15.48 10.13
C ARG A 573 4.66 16.39 9.29
N VAL A 574 5.73 15.86 8.75
CA VAL A 574 6.50 16.52 7.69
C VAL A 574 5.81 16.27 6.35
N GLU A 575 5.51 17.33 5.61
CA GLU A 575 4.92 17.23 4.27
C GLU A 575 6.00 17.33 3.19
N VAL A 576 5.84 16.55 2.12
CA VAL A 576 6.64 16.70 0.91
C VAL A 576 6.20 17.97 0.21
N LEU A 577 7.14 18.85 -0.07
CA LEU A 577 6.86 20.13 -0.71
C LEU A 577 6.86 19.97 -2.24
N GLU A 578 6.13 20.84 -2.90
CA GLU A 578 6.21 20.98 -4.36
C GLU A 578 6.89 22.30 -4.73
N ARG A 579 7.58 22.31 -5.88
CA ARG A 579 8.11 23.52 -6.48
C ARG A 579 6.99 24.57 -6.65
N PRO A 580 7.28 25.88 -6.56
CA PRO A 580 6.26 26.93 -6.73
C PRO A 580 5.47 26.74 -8.03
N ALA A 581 4.14 26.78 -7.96
CA ALA A 581 3.25 26.47 -9.09
C ALA A 581 3.53 27.34 -10.33
N ARG A 582 3.87 28.64 -10.13
CA ARG A 582 4.24 29.56 -11.22
C ARG A 582 5.49 29.17 -11.99
N GLU A 583 6.37 28.34 -11.39
CA GLU A 583 7.60 27.85 -11.98
C GLU A 583 7.38 26.49 -12.62
N ARG A 584 6.92 25.51 -11.82
CA ARG A 584 6.77 24.11 -12.23
C ARG A 584 5.79 23.87 -13.37
N LYS A 585 4.82 24.75 -13.56
CA LYS A 585 3.86 24.65 -14.66
C LYS A 585 4.44 24.91 -16.06
N ASN A 586 5.66 25.41 -16.16
CA ASN A 586 6.31 25.80 -17.41
C ASN A 586 7.32 24.77 -17.92
N ASP A 587 7.53 23.69 -17.19
CA ASP A 587 8.49 22.65 -17.54
C ASP A 587 7.95 21.25 -17.19
N PHE A 588 8.69 20.21 -17.59
CA PHE A 588 8.40 18.81 -17.26
C PHE A 588 9.36 18.23 -16.22
N ASP A 589 10.11 19.08 -15.51
CA ASP A 589 10.97 18.66 -14.40
C ASP A 589 10.14 18.21 -13.20
N ALA A 590 10.72 17.38 -12.33
CA ALA A 590 10.05 16.85 -11.14
C ALA A 590 9.39 17.97 -10.32
N VAL A 591 8.13 17.77 -9.95
CA VAL A 591 7.37 18.78 -9.20
C VAL A 591 7.60 18.71 -7.71
N GLU A 592 7.83 17.52 -7.14
CA GLU A 592 8.09 17.33 -5.71
C GLU A 592 9.54 17.68 -5.37
N VAL A 593 9.74 18.16 -4.15
CA VAL A 593 11.04 18.41 -3.53
C VAL A 593 11.19 17.40 -2.41
N PRO A 594 12.13 16.46 -2.50
CA PRO A 594 12.36 15.46 -1.46
C PRO A 594 12.62 16.10 -0.09
N MET A 595 12.29 15.38 0.99
CA MET A 595 12.61 15.79 2.35
C MET A 595 14.11 16.03 2.52
N SER A 596 14.49 17.03 3.33
CA SER A 596 15.86 17.14 3.85
C SER A 596 16.17 15.99 4.82
N THR A 597 17.44 15.79 5.14
CA THR A 597 17.85 14.76 6.12
C THR A 597 17.20 15.01 7.49
N GLU A 598 17.15 16.25 7.93
CA GLU A 598 16.55 16.64 9.21
C GLU A 598 15.04 16.34 9.24
N GLU A 599 14.34 16.67 8.17
CA GLU A 599 12.90 16.39 7.99
C GLU A 599 12.63 14.88 7.96
N ALA A 600 13.41 14.12 7.22
CA ALA A 600 13.28 12.67 7.16
C ALA A 600 13.57 12.00 8.51
N MET A 601 14.59 12.46 9.26
CA MET A 601 14.90 11.97 10.61
C MET A 601 13.77 12.32 11.59
N GLN A 602 13.23 13.54 11.53
CA GLN A 602 12.07 13.94 12.33
C GLN A 602 10.88 13.01 12.04
N GLU A 603 10.58 12.78 10.77
CA GLU A 603 9.45 11.94 10.37
C GLU A 603 9.64 10.47 10.75
N CYS A 604 10.86 9.92 10.60
CA CYS A 604 11.20 8.57 11.07
C CYS A 604 11.03 8.42 12.59
N GLY A 605 11.41 9.45 13.37
CA GLY A 605 11.27 9.47 14.82
C GLY A 605 9.82 9.44 15.31
N ARG A 606 8.84 9.73 14.46
CA ARG A 606 7.41 9.64 14.76
C ARG A 606 6.88 8.21 14.67
N CYS A 607 7.62 7.26 14.07
CA CYS A 607 7.18 5.89 13.90
C CYS A 607 7.06 5.18 15.26
N LEU A 608 5.88 4.59 15.51
CA LEU A 608 5.60 3.88 16.77
C LEU A 608 6.17 2.45 16.81
N ARG A 609 6.85 1.98 15.75
CA ARG A 609 7.38 0.63 15.64
C ARG A 609 6.34 -0.43 16.04
N CYS A 610 5.20 -0.41 15.35
CA CYS A 610 4.06 -1.30 15.62
C CYS A 610 4.36 -2.79 15.34
N ASP A 611 5.51 -3.11 14.75
CA ASP A 611 6.09 -4.43 14.59
C ASP A 611 6.63 -5.02 15.91
N HIS A 612 6.88 -4.17 16.91
CA HIS A 612 7.35 -4.54 18.23
C HIS A 612 6.28 -4.21 19.27
N PHE A 613 5.60 -5.21 19.76
CA PHE A 613 4.56 -5.10 20.78
C PHE A 613 4.94 -5.83 22.06
N GLY A 614 4.59 -5.26 23.20
CA GLY A 614 4.81 -5.91 24.49
C GLY A 614 6.24 -5.76 25.01
N ALA A 615 6.63 -6.63 25.96
CA ALA A 615 7.97 -6.77 26.50
C ALA A 615 8.69 -7.97 25.85
N GLY A 616 10.01 -8.05 25.97
CA GLY A 616 10.80 -9.18 25.53
C GLY A 616 10.75 -9.41 24.03
N ALA A 617 10.50 -10.66 23.61
CA ALA A 617 10.37 -11.02 22.20
C ALA A 617 9.31 -10.21 21.46
N CYS A 618 8.35 -9.66 22.20
CA CYS A 618 7.33 -8.73 21.72
C CYS A 618 7.66 -7.28 22.07
N GLU A 619 8.91 -6.97 22.39
CA GLU A 619 9.36 -5.66 22.84
C GLU A 619 9.13 -4.57 21.77
N GLY A 620 8.69 -3.40 22.20
CA GLY A 620 8.54 -2.26 21.30
C GLY A 620 7.40 -1.34 21.63
N GLY A 621 7.02 -0.50 20.68
CA GLY A 621 6.19 0.68 20.85
C GLY A 621 4.88 0.51 21.61
N ARG A 622 4.39 -0.69 21.87
CA ARG A 622 3.06 -0.90 22.42
C ARG A 622 2.98 -0.94 23.94
N ILE A 623 4.03 -1.38 24.63
CA ILE A 623 4.06 -1.36 26.11
C ILE A 623 3.78 0.05 26.64
N GLN A 624 4.17 1.01 25.90
CA GLN A 624 4.06 2.42 26.26
C GLN A 624 2.70 3.04 25.88
N TYR A 625 1.67 2.28 25.50
CA TYR A 625 0.30 2.78 25.43
C TYR A 625 -0.33 2.87 26.83
N ALA A 626 0.34 3.58 27.70
CA ALA A 626 -0.24 3.99 28.95
C ALA A 626 -1.16 5.19 28.77
#